data_4a430fc1e2f1897ac2f9c871f8a65fb2
#
_entry.id   4a430fc1e2f1897ac2f9c871f8a65fb2
#
_cell.length_a   1.000
_cell.length_b   1.000
_cell.length_c   1.000
_cell.angle_alpha   90.00
_cell.angle_beta   90.00
_cell.angle_gamma   90.00
#
_symmetry.space_group_name_H-M   'P 1'
#
loop_
_entity.id
_entity.type
_entity.pdbx_description
1 polymer ?
#
loop_
_entity_poly.entity_id
_entity_poly.type
_entity_poly.pdbx_seq_one_letter_code
_entity_poly.pdbx_strand_id
1 'polypeptide(L)' 'GDKIITAGGIYGTVKEIKETTLLIEVDGNVTLRIDKNMVVADNSDLQRQ' A
#
# COMPACT_ATOMS: atom_id res chain seq x y z
N GLY A 1 9.24 -1.03 -2.42
CA GLY A 1 9.04 -2.18 -1.78
C GLY A 1 8.41 -2.26 -0.40
N ASP A 2 7.87 -1.16 0.12
CA ASP A 2 7.26 -1.20 1.46
C ASP A 2 5.88 -1.83 1.41
N LYS A 3 5.57 -2.58 2.44
CA LYS A 3 4.25 -3.19 2.56
C LYS A 3 3.32 -2.23 3.28
N ILE A 4 2.09 -2.18 2.81
CA ILE A 4 1.08 -1.30 3.40
C ILE A 4 -0.26 -2.01 3.48
N ILE A 5 -1.13 -1.45 4.30
CA ILE A 5 -2.53 -1.86 4.36
C ILE A 5 -3.37 -0.63 4.06
N THR A 6 -4.31 -0.76 3.13
CA THR A 6 -5.18 0.35 2.78
C THR A 6 -6.46 0.30 3.61
N ALA A 7 -7.21 1.39 3.56
CA ALA A 7 -8.55 1.41 4.13
C ALA A 7 -9.35 0.31 3.47
N GLY A 8 -10.06 -0.48 4.24
CA GLY A 8 -10.77 -1.64 3.72
C GLY A 8 -10.00 -2.93 3.87
N GLY A 9 -8.74 -2.85 4.33
CA GLY A 9 -8.01 -4.06 4.66
C GLY A 9 -7.25 -4.69 3.52
N ILE A 10 -6.97 -3.95 2.47
CA ILE A 10 -6.22 -4.49 1.34
C ILE A 10 -4.72 -4.38 1.61
N TYR A 11 -4.04 -5.49 1.57
CA TYR A 11 -2.60 -5.53 1.74
C TYR A 11 -1.91 -5.39 0.39
N GLY A 12 -0.87 -4.57 0.33
CA GLY A 12 -0.14 -4.40 -0.91
C GLY A 12 1.30 -4.00 -0.68
N THR A 13 2.07 -4.04 -1.74
CA THR A 13 3.46 -3.62 -1.74
C THR A 13 3.60 -2.40 -2.62
N VAL A 14 4.22 -1.34 -2.11
CA VAL A 14 4.37 -0.10 -2.87
C VAL A 14 5.29 -0.33 -4.06
N LYS A 15 4.79 0.00 -5.24
CA LYS A 15 5.57 -0.10 -6.46
C LYS A 15 6.09 1.27 -6.88
N GLU A 16 5.27 2.29 -6.76
CA GLU A 16 5.66 3.63 -7.19
C GLU A 16 4.87 4.65 -6.39
N ILE A 17 5.52 5.76 -6.05
CA ILE A 17 4.89 6.85 -5.30
C ILE A 17 4.77 8.04 -6.23
N LYS A 18 3.56 8.56 -6.36
CA LYS A 18 3.28 9.76 -7.12
C LYS A 18 2.95 10.90 -6.17
N GLU A 19 2.58 12.05 -6.71
CA GLU A 19 2.33 13.22 -5.86
C GLU A 19 1.20 13.01 -4.88
N THR A 20 0.09 12.47 -5.37
CA THR A 20 -1.10 12.27 -4.54
C THR A 20 -1.55 10.82 -4.49
N THR A 21 -0.92 9.96 -5.26
CA THR A 21 -1.35 8.56 -5.35
C THR A 21 -0.16 7.63 -5.21
N LEU A 22 -0.47 6.37 -4.97
CA LEU A 22 0.52 5.30 -4.93
C LEU A 22 0.08 4.19 -5.87
N LEU A 23 1.05 3.54 -6.46
CA LEU A 23 0.81 2.29 -7.16
C LEU A 23 1.27 1.17 -6.24
N ILE A 24 0.38 0.25 -5.96
CA ILE A 24 0.71 -0.88 -5.13
C ILE A 24 0.43 -2.17 -5.88
N GLU A 25 1.19 -3.19 -5.54
CA GLU A 25 0.99 -4.51 -6.12
C GLU A 25 0.30 -5.39 -5.08
N VAL A 26 -0.81 -5.99 -5.45
CA VAL A 26 -1.56 -6.89 -4.58
C VAL A 26 -1.65 -8.24 -5.26
N ASP A 27 -1.79 -9.27 -4.46
CA ASP A 27 -1.98 -10.64 -4.93
C ASP A 27 -0.89 -11.06 -5.92
N GLY A 28 0.27 -10.46 -5.82
CA GLY A 28 1.43 -10.82 -6.60
C GLY A 28 1.44 -10.36 -8.04
N ASN A 29 0.32 -9.99 -8.59
CA ASN A 29 0.21 -9.68 -10.00
C ASN A 29 -0.62 -8.46 -10.33
N VAL A 30 -1.46 -8.02 -9.43
CA VAL A 30 -2.40 -6.94 -9.70
C VAL A 30 -1.84 -5.65 -9.16
N THR A 31 -1.82 -4.61 -9.98
CA THR A 31 -1.36 -3.29 -9.57
C THR A 31 -2.57 -2.38 -9.43
N LEU A 32 -2.67 -1.72 -8.28
CA LEU A 32 -3.75 -0.78 -8.02
C LEU A 32 -3.18 0.61 -7.78
N ARG A 33 -3.92 1.61 -8.23
CA ARG A 33 -3.58 2.99 -7.92
C ARG A 33 -4.53 3.48 -6.83
N ILE A 34 -3.95 3.92 -5.72
CA ILE A 34 -4.74 4.38 -4.58
C ILE A 34 -4.27 5.77 -4.17
N ASP A 35 -5.14 6.50 -3.47
CA ASP A 35 -4.74 7.76 -2.85
C ASP A 35 -3.79 7.49 -1.69
N LYS A 36 -2.84 8.39 -1.50
CA LYS A 36 -1.95 8.29 -0.35
C LYS A 36 -2.71 8.28 0.97
N ASN A 37 -3.83 8.98 1.00
CA ASN A 37 -4.66 9.06 2.21
C ASN A 37 -5.34 7.75 2.55
N MET A 38 -5.36 6.80 1.63
CA MET A 38 -6.00 5.53 1.88
C MET A 38 -5.11 4.54 2.61
N VAL A 39 -3.84 4.88 2.79
CA VAL A 39 -2.93 4.02 3.53
C VAL A 39 -3.22 4.18 5.01
N VAL A 40 -3.61 3.10 5.68
CA VAL A 40 -3.93 3.15 7.10
C VAL A 40 -2.83 2.52 7.96
N ALA A 41 -1.98 1.68 7.38
CA ALA A 41 -0.85 1.12 8.09
C ALA A 41 0.27 0.91 7.10
N ASP A 42 1.49 1.19 7.53
CA ASP A 42 2.63 1.02 6.66
C ASP A 42 3.53 -0.08 7.22
N ASN A 43 4.69 -0.21 6.60
CA ASN A 43 5.62 -1.26 6.95
C ASN A 43 5.99 -1.27 8.44
N SER A 44 6.16 -0.08 9.01
CA SER A 44 6.50 0.01 10.43
C SER A 44 5.40 -0.55 11.31
N ASP A 45 4.16 -0.20 10.99
CA ASP A 45 3.02 -0.70 11.77
C ASP A 45 2.89 -2.21 11.65
N LEU A 46 3.12 -2.73 10.45
CA LEU A 46 2.99 -4.15 10.22
C LEU A 46 4.04 -4.94 10.98
N GLN A 47 5.20 -4.36 11.17
CA GLN A 47 6.29 -5.04 11.85
C GLN A 47 6.14 -5.06 13.37
N ARG A 48 5.19 -4.31 13.88
CA ARG A 48 4.98 -4.25 15.32
C ARG A 48 4.23 -5.45 15.85
N GLN A 49 3.70 -6.22 14.98
CA GLN A 49 2.98 -7.44 15.36
C GLN A 49 3.98 -8.56 15.79
#